data_02381b2fe62e9d512e18482b6f72020e
#
_entry.id   02381b2fe62e9d512e18482b6f72020e
#
_cell.length_a   1.000
_cell.length_b   1.000
_cell.length_c   1.000
_cell.angle_alpha   90.00
_cell.angle_beta   90.00
_cell.angle_gamma   90.00
#
_symmetry.space_group_name_H-M   'P 1'
#
loop_
_entity.id
_entity.type
_entity.pdbx_description
1 polymer ?
#
loop_
_entity_poly.entity_id
_entity_poly.type
_entity_poly.pdbx_seq_one_letter_code
_entity_poly.pdbx_strand_id
1 'polypeptide(L)'
;MTSYELAQRPTDDPSVVLLDVMGELDLTNAHELEERLEAFAGSNGARLVLDLNRVVFVDSAALHVLFRIARRLGKGGFGLVLEPSAAVARTLAIVGISEVATIAETPDALAAP
;
A
#
# COMPACT_ATOMS: atom_id res chain seq x y z
N MET A 1 -14.47 -6.09 -16.60
CA MET A 1 -13.51 -6.83 -15.77
C MET A 1 -12.50 -5.88 -15.19
N THR A 2 -12.39 -5.85 -13.89
CA THR A 2 -11.41 -5.00 -13.23
C THR A 2 -10.03 -5.64 -13.29
N SER A 3 -9.01 -4.81 -13.43
CA SER A 3 -7.64 -5.28 -13.49
C SER A 3 -6.74 -4.40 -12.63
N TYR A 4 -5.68 -5.00 -12.11
CA TYR A 4 -4.67 -4.29 -11.37
C TYR A 4 -3.30 -4.86 -11.69
N GLU A 5 -2.28 -4.10 -11.38
CA GLU A 5 -0.90 -4.56 -11.50
C GLU A 5 -0.15 -4.27 -10.20
N LEU A 6 0.77 -5.14 -9.87
CA LEU A 6 1.64 -5.02 -8.72
C LEU A 6 3.07 -5.29 -9.19
N ALA A 7 3.97 -4.36 -8.97
CA ALA A 7 5.35 -4.52 -9.37
C ALA A 7 6.28 -3.99 -8.28
N GLN A 8 7.35 -4.72 -8.00
CA GLN A 8 8.35 -4.25 -7.07
C GLN A 8 9.22 -3.21 -7.75
N ARG A 9 9.36 -2.06 -7.09
CA ARG A 9 10.23 -0.98 -7.56
C ARG A 9 11.56 -1.07 -6.83
N PRO A 10 12.70 -1.01 -7.53
CA PRO A 10 14.01 -1.00 -6.86
C PRO A 10 14.16 0.18 -5.91
N THR A 11 14.84 -0.05 -4.80
CA THR A 11 15.19 0.98 -3.82
C THR A 11 16.60 0.73 -3.32
N ASP A 12 17.30 1.80 -2.96
CA ASP A 12 18.65 1.71 -2.39
C ASP A 12 18.63 1.28 -0.93
N ASP A 13 17.46 1.28 -0.28
CA ASP A 13 17.33 0.94 1.12
C ASP A 13 16.89 -0.52 1.27
N PRO A 14 17.79 -1.42 1.74
CA PRO A 14 17.43 -2.82 1.90
C PRO A 14 16.38 -3.09 2.98
N SER A 15 16.10 -2.09 3.82
CA SER A 15 15.07 -2.19 4.85
C SER A 15 13.65 -1.88 4.33
N VAL A 16 13.53 -1.57 3.05
CA VAL A 16 12.25 -1.19 2.44
C VAL A 16 11.95 -2.08 1.24
N VAL A 17 10.73 -2.61 1.20
CA VAL A 17 10.16 -3.24 0.00
C VAL A 17 9.15 -2.26 -0.56
N LEU A 18 9.42 -1.71 -1.73
CA LEU A 18 8.57 -0.72 -2.39
C LEU A 18 7.82 -1.36 -3.55
N LEU A 19 6.49 -1.30 -3.50
CA LEU A 19 5.64 -1.88 -4.53
C LEU A 19 4.80 -0.78 -5.18
N ASP A 20 4.79 -0.79 -6.51
CA ASP A 20 3.84 0.00 -7.29
C ASP A 20 2.56 -0.79 -7.46
N VAL A 21 1.43 -0.20 -7.08
CA VAL A 21 0.11 -0.80 -7.28
C VAL A 21 -0.65 0.12 -8.24
N MET A 22 -1.22 -0.47 -9.28
CA MET A 22 -1.88 0.29 -10.34
C MET A 22 -3.23 -0.33 -10.66
N GLY A 23 -4.17 0.50 -11.09
CA GLY A 23 -5.46 0.04 -11.60
C GLY A 23 -6.58 0.07 -10.57
N GLU A 24 -7.43 -0.93 -10.61
CA GLU A 24 -8.64 -0.98 -9.79
C GLU A 24 -8.55 -2.12 -8.79
N LEU A 25 -8.80 -1.81 -7.54
CA LEU A 25 -8.77 -2.79 -6.44
C LEU A 25 -10.19 -2.98 -5.92
N ASP A 26 -10.72 -4.19 -6.06
CA ASP A 26 -12.08 -4.48 -5.65
C ASP A 26 -12.24 -5.92 -5.17
N LEU A 27 -13.48 -6.32 -4.93
CA LEU A 27 -13.80 -7.65 -4.43
C LEU A 27 -13.23 -8.77 -5.31
N THR A 28 -13.13 -8.55 -6.63
CA THR A 28 -12.71 -9.61 -7.56
C THR A 28 -11.21 -9.91 -7.45
N ASN A 29 -10.39 -8.95 -6.98
CA ASN A 29 -8.95 -9.15 -6.87
C ASN A 29 -8.39 -8.93 -5.46
N ALA A 30 -9.23 -8.55 -4.50
CA ALA A 30 -8.76 -8.25 -3.14
C ALA A 30 -8.05 -9.42 -2.47
N HIS A 31 -8.56 -10.64 -2.63
CA HIS A 31 -7.96 -11.81 -2.02
C HIS A 31 -6.57 -12.11 -2.59
N GLU A 32 -6.43 -12.04 -3.91
CA GLU A 32 -5.12 -12.21 -4.56
C GLU A 32 -4.15 -11.11 -4.13
N LEU A 33 -4.63 -9.87 -4.06
CA LEU A 33 -3.81 -8.77 -3.60
C LEU A 33 -3.28 -9.04 -2.18
N GLU A 34 -4.15 -9.48 -1.29
CA GLU A 34 -3.76 -9.78 0.09
C GLU A 34 -2.67 -10.86 0.14
N GLU A 35 -2.83 -11.94 -0.62
CA GLU A 35 -1.83 -13.01 -0.68
C GLU A 35 -0.48 -12.50 -1.18
N ARG A 36 -0.50 -11.66 -2.20
CA ARG A 36 0.74 -11.10 -2.76
C ARG A 36 1.42 -10.15 -1.78
N LEU A 37 0.66 -9.30 -1.09
CA LEU A 37 1.21 -8.39 -0.09
C LEU A 37 1.78 -9.17 1.10
N GLU A 38 1.11 -10.23 1.53
CA GLU A 38 1.59 -11.09 2.61
C GLU A 38 2.94 -11.73 2.27
N ALA A 39 3.13 -12.13 1.01
CA ALA A 39 4.38 -12.71 0.58
C ALA A 39 5.56 -11.73 0.70
N PHE A 40 5.32 -10.45 0.43
CA PHE A 40 6.33 -9.42 0.61
C PHE A 40 6.52 -9.02 2.07
N ALA A 41 5.43 -9.00 2.82
CA ALA A 41 5.45 -8.54 4.22
C ALA A 41 6.28 -9.42 5.13
N GLY A 42 6.49 -10.69 4.77
CA GLY A 42 7.31 -11.62 5.55
C GLY A 42 8.81 -11.49 5.33
N SER A 43 9.25 -10.59 4.44
CA SER A 43 10.65 -10.55 4.01
C SER A 43 11.55 -9.78 4.98
N ASN A 44 12.36 -10.50 5.75
CA ASN A 44 13.50 -9.96 6.53
C ASN A 44 13.21 -8.74 7.41
N GLY A 45 11.99 -8.57 7.88
CA GLY A 45 11.64 -7.42 8.72
C GLY A 45 11.63 -6.08 7.99
N ALA A 46 11.66 -6.10 6.66
CA ALA A 46 11.62 -4.87 5.88
C ALA A 46 10.26 -4.17 6.01
N ARG A 47 10.29 -2.84 5.93
CA ARG A 47 9.08 -2.05 5.84
C ARG A 47 8.45 -2.27 4.49
N LEU A 48 7.16 -2.54 4.46
CA LEU A 48 6.40 -2.66 3.21
C LEU A 48 5.81 -1.30 2.86
N VAL A 49 6.14 -0.77 1.70
CA VAL A 49 5.67 0.53 1.23
C VAL A 49 4.93 0.32 -0.09
N LEU A 50 3.70 0.80 -0.16
CA LEU A 50 2.87 0.72 -1.37
C LEU A 50 2.71 2.12 -1.96
N ASP A 51 3.06 2.27 -3.22
CA ASP A 51 2.76 3.49 -3.97
C ASP A 51 1.39 3.32 -4.61
N LEU A 52 0.42 4.10 -4.15
CA LEU A 52 -0.97 4.02 -4.59
C LEU A 52 -1.37 5.16 -5.53
N ASN A 53 -0.42 5.97 -5.99
CA ASN A 53 -0.72 7.12 -6.83
C ASN A 53 -1.39 6.74 -8.15
N ARG A 54 -1.17 5.52 -8.64
CA ARG A 54 -1.76 5.03 -9.89
C ARG A 54 -2.97 4.12 -9.69
N VAL A 55 -3.41 3.96 -8.46
CA VAL A 55 -4.66 3.25 -8.18
C VAL A 55 -5.79 4.23 -8.45
N VAL A 56 -6.75 3.82 -9.28
CA VAL A 56 -7.85 4.70 -9.71
C VAL A 56 -9.15 4.41 -8.99
N PHE A 57 -9.25 3.27 -8.31
CA PHE A 57 -10.46 2.87 -7.59
C PHE A 57 -10.14 1.85 -6.51
N VAL A 58 -10.76 2.01 -5.35
CA VAL A 58 -10.76 1.00 -4.27
C VAL A 58 -12.16 0.88 -3.74
N ASP A 59 -12.59 -0.37 -3.46
CA ASP A 59 -13.85 -0.61 -2.78
C ASP A 59 -13.60 -1.08 -1.34
N SER A 60 -14.68 -1.42 -0.63
CA SER A 60 -14.57 -1.81 0.78
C SER A 60 -13.76 -3.10 0.97
N ALA A 61 -13.84 -4.05 0.03
CA ALA A 61 -13.06 -5.28 0.14
C ALA A 61 -11.56 -5.00 0.07
N ALA A 62 -11.14 -4.14 -0.88
CA ALA A 62 -9.75 -3.73 -1.00
C ALA A 62 -9.30 -2.93 0.22
N LEU A 63 -10.16 -2.03 0.74
CA LEU A 63 -9.85 -1.27 1.94
C LEU A 63 -9.61 -2.20 3.14
N HIS A 64 -10.42 -3.23 3.30
CA HIS A 64 -10.23 -4.21 4.37
C HIS A 64 -8.87 -4.90 4.28
N VAL A 65 -8.42 -5.23 3.07
CA VAL A 65 -7.09 -5.81 2.86
C VAL A 65 -6.01 -4.85 3.35
N LEU A 66 -6.07 -3.59 2.93
CA LEU A 66 -5.08 -2.59 3.35
C LEU A 66 -5.06 -2.42 4.87
N PHE A 67 -6.23 -2.38 5.51
CA PHE A 67 -6.31 -2.26 6.96
C PHE A 67 -5.75 -3.49 7.68
N ARG A 68 -6.04 -4.70 7.18
CA ARG A 68 -5.50 -5.92 7.81
C ARG A 68 -3.98 -5.97 7.74
N ILE A 69 -3.41 -5.63 6.58
CA ILE A 69 -1.96 -5.57 6.42
C ILE A 69 -1.37 -4.50 7.33
N ALA A 70 -1.99 -3.31 7.37
CA ALA A 70 -1.52 -2.21 8.19
C ALA A 70 -1.51 -2.57 9.69
N ARG A 71 -2.57 -3.18 10.18
CA ARG A 71 -2.65 -3.59 11.59
C ARG A 71 -1.62 -4.65 11.94
N ARG A 72 -1.39 -5.58 11.02
CA ARG A 72 -0.43 -6.65 11.24
C ARG A 72 1.00 -6.12 11.31
N LEU A 73 1.36 -5.19 10.43
CA LEU A 73 2.72 -4.68 10.32
C LEU A 73 3.00 -3.48 11.22
N GLY A 74 1.96 -2.74 11.58
CA GLY A 74 2.08 -1.51 12.37
C GLY A 74 2.62 -0.34 11.54
N LYS A 75 2.54 0.86 12.09
CA LYS A 75 2.98 2.08 11.38
C LYS A 75 4.46 2.05 11.01
N GLY A 76 5.29 1.44 11.83
CA GLY A 76 6.72 1.31 11.52
C GLY A 76 7.02 0.32 10.43
N GLY A 77 6.09 -0.63 10.17
CA GLY A 77 6.28 -1.69 9.19
C GLY A 77 5.50 -1.51 7.90
N PHE A 78 4.58 -0.53 7.84
CA PHE A 78 3.72 -0.35 6.68
C PHE A 78 3.54 1.13 6.36
N GLY A 79 3.82 1.50 5.13
CA GLY A 79 3.66 2.86 4.66
C GLY A 79 3.00 2.94 3.30
N LEU A 80 2.40 4.08 3.02
CA LEU A 80 1.75 4.36 1.74
C LEU A 80 2.34 5.63 1.13
N VAL A 81 2.67 5.56 -0.14
CA VAL A 81 3.03 6.75 -0.92
C VAL A 81 1.76 7.20 -1.64
N LEU A 82 1.31 8.40 -1.34
CA LEU A 82 0.03 8.89 -1.82
C LEU A 82 0.03 10.41 -1.84
N GLU A 83 0.01 10.98 -3.04
CA GLU A 83 -0.12 12.42 -3.21
C GLU A 83 -1.56 12.85 -2.93
N PRO A 84 -1.79 14.07 -2.38
CA PRO A 84 -3.15 14.54 -2.12
C PRO A 84 -4.06 14.57 -3.35
N SER A 85 -3.47 14.72 -4.54
CA SER A 85 -4.20 14.74 -5.81
C SER A 85 -4.51 13.35 -6.37
N ALA A 86 -3.99 12.29 -5.75
CA ALA A 86 -4.22 10.93 -6.24
C ALA A 86 -5.71 10.55 -6.15
N ALA A 87 -6.16 9.74 -7.11
CA ALA A 87 -7.58 9.40 -7.23
C ALA A 87 -8.19 8.83 -5.95
N VAL A 88 -7.43 8.01 -5.21
CA VAL A 88 -7.93 7.35 -4.01
C VAL A 88 -7.57 8.05 -2.71
N ALA A 89 -6.86 9.18 -2.78
CA ALA A 89 -6.38 9.88 -1.60
C ALA A 89 -7.52 10.28 -0.65
N ARG A 90 -8.59 10.82 -1.20
CA ARG A 90 -9.73 11.27 -0.39
C ARG A 90 -10.43 10.09 0.29
N THR A 91 -10.64 9.01 -0.44
CA THR A 91 -11.27 7.81 0.12
C THR A 91 -10.47 7.26 1.29
N LEU A 92 -9.15 7.15 1.12
CA LEU A 92 -8.28 6.65 2.17
C LEU A 92 -8.26 7.59 3.38
N ALA A 93 -8.28 8.89 3.15
CA ALA A 93 -8.34 9.87 4.24
C ALA A 93 -9.65 9.75 5.02
N ILE A 94 -10.77 9.61 4.32
CA ILE A 94 -12.08 9.52 4.95
C ILE A 94 -12.19 8.28 5.84
N VAL A 95 -11.62 7.15 5.42
CA VAL A 95 -11.66 5.91 6.22
C VAL A 95 -10.59 5.86 7.31
N GLY A 96 -9.75 6.89 7.42
CA GLY A 96 -8.80 6.99 8.52
C GLY A 96 -7.57 6.09 8.39
N ILE A 97 -7.10 5.84 7.18
CA ILE A 97 -5.94 4.96 6.96
C ILE A 97 -4.68 5.48 7.67
N SER A 98 -4.56 6.79 7.89
CA SER A 98 -3.41 7.38 8.56
C SER A 98 -3.28 6.98 10.03
N GLU A 99 -4.33 6.45 10.62
CA GLU A 99 -4.27 5.94 12.00
C GLU A 99 -3.49 4.64 12.10
N VAL A 100 -3.41 3.87 11.02
CA VAL A 100 -2.80 2.53 11.01
C VAL A 100 -1.61 2.40 10.07
N ALA A 101 -1.34 3.41 9.24
CA ALA A 101 -0.23 3.39 8.28
C ALA A 101 0.41 4.78 8.24
N THR A 102 1.70 4.81 7.94
CA THR A 102 2.41 6.07 7.68
C THR A 102 2.17 6.47 6.23
N ILE A 103 1.80 7.72 6.01
CA ILE A 103 1.51 8.22 4.67
C ILE A 103 2.51 9.32 4.31
N ALA A 104 3.07 9.25 3.11
CA ALA A 104 3.99 10.26 2.61
C ALA A 104 3.71 10.52 1.13
N GLU A 105 4.15 11.66 0.63
CA GLU A 105 3.95 12.02 -0.77
C GLU A 105 4.99 11.40 -1.68
N THR A 106 6.15 11.02 -1.13
CA THR A 106 7.24 10.38 -1.88
C THR A 106 7.81 9.20 -1.10
N PRO A 107 8.39 8.20 -1.79
CA PRO A 107 9.01 7.08 -1.11
C PRO A 107 10.15 7.48 -0.16
N ASP A 108 10.91 8.53 -0.52
CA ASP A 108 12.05 8.98 0.29
C ASP A 108 11.64 9.43 1.69
N ALA A 109 10.45 9.99 1.83
CA ALA A 109 9.94 10.43 3.13
C ALA A 109 9.63 9.25 4.05
N LEU A 110 9.52 8.03 3.52
CA LEU A 110 9.29 6.80 4.28
C LEU A 110 10.56 5.99 4.48
N ALA A 111 11.68 6.44 3.95
CA ALA A 111 12.96 5.78 4.16
C ALA A 111 13.34 5.88 5.65
N ALA A 112 14.06 4.87 6.14
CA ALA A 112 14.53 4.88 7.52
C ALA A 112 15.46 6.08 7.73
N PRO A 113 15.37 6.75 8.88
CA PRO A 113 16.24 7.87 9.18
C PRO A 113 17.71 7.43 9.28
#